data_6c15730cf7971b52220561da1b03924b
#
_entry.id   6c15730cf7971b52220561da1b03924b
#
_cell.length_a   1.000
_cell.length_b   1.000
_cell.length_c   1.000
_cell.angle_alpha   90.00
_cell.angle_beta   90.00
_cell.angle_gamma   90.00
#
_symmetry.space_group_name_H-M   'P 1'
#
loop_
_entity.id
_entity.type
_entity.pdbx_description
1 polymer ?
#
loop_
_entity_poly.entity_id
_entity_poly.type
_entity_poly.pdbx_seq_one_letter_code
_entity_poly.pdbx_strand_id
1 'polypeptide(L)'
;MPEIFESVKNDARKILGRHRAGLSLGLVEMGMFRGGFIGGMHFYPGTEIVMNKSPLKIILDSQPYEIVWAYTYHILLHEYIHSLGVIDERQCRAITLSISEKIFREADHPVIILAKNGIGTFIPNLRIVYVPPEQQPDGIPIEYIFGFDKESQNYFS
;
A
#
# COMPACT_ATOMS: atom_id res chain seq x y z
N MET A 1 2.14 -9.40 -7.44
CA MET A 1 1.41 -8.29 -6.82
C MET A 1 -0.11 -8.51 -6.72
N PRO A 2 -0.81 -9.07 -7.70
CA PRO A 2 -2.24 -9.37 -7.53
C PRO A 2 -2.53 -10.28 -6.34
N GLU A 3 -1.70 -11.24 -6.07
CA GLU A 3 -1.86 -12.17 -4.94
C GLU A 3 -1.72 -11.45 -3.60
N ILE A 4 -0.82 -10.48 -3.51
CA ILE A 4 -0.64 -9.69 -2.30
C ILE A 4 -1.88 -8.84 -2.05
N PHE A 5 -2.44 -8.25 -3.11
CA PHE A 5 -3.65 -7.45 -2.98
C PHE A 5 -4.86 -8.30 -2.56
N GLU A 6 -4.96 -9.54 -3.04
CA GLU A 6 -6.02 -10.44 -2.59
C GLU A 6 -5.89 -10.73 -1.09
N SER A 7 -4.67 -10.91 -0.58
CA SER A 7 -4.43 -11.03 0.86
C SER A 7 -4.87 -9.77 1.61
N VAL A 8 -4.54 -8.60 1.09
CA VAL A 8 -4.95 -7.31 1.68
C VAL A 8 -6.47 -7.22 1.80
N LYS A 9 -7.19 -7.53 0.73
CA LYS A 9 -8.65 -7.46 0.72
C LYS A 9 -9.27 -8.45 1.71
N ASN A 10 -8.77 -9.68 1.71
CA ASN A 10 -9.28 -10.72 2.59
C ASN A 10 -9.04 -10.37 4.07
N ASP A 11 -7.86 -9.87 4.39
CA ASP A 11 -7.50 -9.51 5.76
C ASP A 11 -8.32 -8.31 6.25
N ALA A 12 -8.48 -7.29 5.41
CA ALA A 12 -9.30 -6.14 5.75
C ALA A 12 -10.76 -6.53 5.95
N ARG A 13 -11.30 -7.39 5.08
CA ARG A 13 -12.68 -7.88 5.23
C ARG A 13 -12.86 -8.65 6.53
N LYS A 14 -11.89 -9.50 6.87
CA LYS A 14 -11.95 -10.31 8.09
C LYS A 14 -12.01 -9.43 9.34
N ILE A 15 -11.27 -8.34 9.38
CA ILE A 15 -11.16 -7.47 10.55
C ILE A 15 -12.21 -6.37 10.56
N LEU A 16 -12.47 -5.73 9.41
CA LEU A 16 -13.38 -4.58 9.32
C LEU A 16 -14.77 -4.94 8.83
N GLY A 17 -14.95 -6.10 8.22
CA GLY A 17 -16.22 -6.48 7.60
C GLY A 17 -16.57 -5.67 6.36
N ARG A 18 -15.61 -4.92 5.80
CA ARG A 18 -15.81 -4.04 4.65
C ARG A 18 -14.99 -4.52 3.46
N HIS A 19 -15.51 -4.24 2.27
CA HIS A 19 -14.92 -4.70 1.03
C HIS A 19 -15.18 -3.72 -0.11
N ARG A 20 -14.25 -3.64 -1.04
CA ARG A 20 -14.41 -2.87 -2.27
C ARG A 20 -13.72 -3.60 -3.42
N ALA A 21 -14.43 -3.72 -4.55
CA ALA A 21 -13.92 -4.32 -5.78
C ALA A 21 -13.71 -3.23 -6.84
N GLY A 22 -13.14 -3.62 -7.97
CA GLY A 22 -13.00 -2.74 -9.13
C GLY A 22 -11.84 -1.76 -9.06
N LEU A 23 -10.87 -2.02 -8.19
CA LEU A 23 -9.69 -1.15 -8.06
C LEU A 23 -8.62 -1.52 -9.10
N SER A 24 -7.93 -0.51 -9.62
CA SER A 24 -6.77 -0.69 -10.48
C SER A 24 -5.51 -0.19 -9.79
N LEU A 25 -4.38 -0.79 -10.14
CA LEU A 25 -3.07 -0.38 -9.63
C LEU A 25 -2.27 0.26 -10.74
N GLY A 26 -1.78 1.47 -10.49
CA GLY A 26 -0.83 2.14 -11.35
C GLY A 26 0.53 2.21 -10.69
N LEU A 27 1.57 2.14 -11.49
CA LEU A 27 2.95 2.37 -11.05
C LEU A 27 3.44 3.69 -11.63
N VAL A 28 4.07 4.52 -10.80
CA VAL A 28 4.57 5.81 -11.24
C VAL A 28 5.90 6.10 -10.56
N GLU A 29 6.82 6.71 -11.28
CA GLU A 29 8.07 7.18 -10.68
C GLU A 29 7.85 8.56 -10.09
N MET A 30 7.80 8.63 -8.76
CA MET A 30 7.60 9.88 -8.03
C MET A 30 8.90 10.38 -7.40
N GLY A 31 9.98 9.59 -7.52
CA GLY A 31 11.27 9.95 -6.97
C GLY A 31 11.34 9.83 -5.47
N MET A 32 12.43 10.36 -4.93
CA MET A 32 12.70 10.39 -3.49
C MET A 32 13.26 11.77 -3.14
N PHE A 33 13.07 12.19 -1.88
CA PHE A 33 13.58 13.47 -1.40
C PHE A 33 14.17 13.29 -0.01
N ARG A 34 15.45 13.64 0.16
CA ARG A 34 16.18 13.63 1.44
C ARG A 34 15.84 12.43 2.34
N GLY A 35 15.89 11.21 1.76
CA GLY A 35 15.60 9.98 2.49
C GLY A 35 14.11 9.69 2.69
N GLY A 36 13.22 10.58 2.25
CA GLY A 36 11.78 10.37 2.29
C GLY A 36 11.21 10.02 0.94
N PHE A 37 10.07 9.36 0.93
CA PHE A 37 9.36 9.05 -0.31
C PHE A 37 7.88 8.80 -0.03
N ILE A 38 7.07 9.07 -1.05
CA ILE A 38 5.67 8.68 -1.04
C ILE A 38 5.61 7.24 -1.53
N GLY A 39 5.11 6.31 -0.70
CA GLY A 39 5.04 4.89 -1.07
C GLY A 39 3.91 4.58 -2.03
N GLY A 40 2.76 5.19 -1.81
CA GLY A 40 1.59 5.01 -2.65
C GLY A 40 0.55 6.08 -2.39
N MET A 41 -0.48 6.10 -3.22
CA MET A 41 -1.58 7.07 -3.12
C MET A 41 -2.88 6.44 -3.58
N HIS A 42 -3.98 6.95 -3.03
CA HIS A 42 -5.33 6.64 -3.49
C HIS A 42 -6.13 7.94 -3.49
N PHE A 43 -6.90 8.18 -4.56
CA PHE A 43 -7.70 9.39 -4.71
C PHE A 43 -9.17 9.05 -4.48
N TYR A 44 -9.60 9.15 -3.24
CA TYR A 44 -11.00 8.89 -2.88
C TYR A 44 -11.92 9.93 -3.51
N PRO A 45 -13.06 9.54 -4.11
CA PRO A 45 -13.65 8.20 -4.16
C PRO A 45 -13.24 7.36 -5.38
N GLY A 46 -12.17 7.71 -6.07
CA GLY A 46 -11.72 7.03 -7.27
C GLY A 46 -11.38 5.56 -7.08
N THR A 47 -11.02 4.91 -8.20
CA THR A 47 -10.77 3.46 -8.25
C THR A 47 -9.30 3.12 -8.45
N GLU A 48 -8.40 4.10 -8.38
CA GLU A 48 -6.98 3.85 -8.60
C GLU A 48 -6.17 3.88 -7.32
N ILE A 49 -5.32 2.87 -7.15
CA ILE A 49 -4.23 2.89 -6.19
C ILE A 49 -2.94 3.04 -6.99
N VAL A 50 -2.09 3.96 -6.58
CA VAL A 50 -0.82 4.22 -7.26
C VAL A 50 0.32 3.89 -6.31
N MET A 51 1.30 3.11 -6.77
CA MET A 51 2.54 2.85 -6.04
C MET A 51 3.72 3.55 -6.70
N ASN A 52 4.58 4.12 -5.86
CA ASN A 52 5.80 4.77 -6.33
C ASN A 52 6.85 3.72 -6.68
N LYS A 53 7.30 3.72 -7.94
CA LYS A 53 8.32 2.79 -8.43
C LYS A 53 9.70 3.04 -7.84
N SER A 54 10.02 4.29 -7.51
CA SER A 54 11.38 4.65 -7.09
C SER A 54 11.82 3.92 -5.82
N PRO A 55 11.08 3.99 -4.70
CA PRO A 55 11.47 3.22 -3.52
C PRO A 55 11.30 1.72 -3.72
N LEU A 56 10.31 1.29 -4.51
CA LEU A 56 10.09 -0.13 -4.76
C LEU A 56 11.31 -0.78 -5.42
N LYS A 57 11.94 -0.09 -6.38
CA LYS A 57 13.16 -0.58 -7.02
C LYS A 57 14.31 -0.74 -6.01
N ILE A 58 14.46 0.23 -5.12
CA ILE A 58 15.52 0.19 -4.10
C ILE A 58 15.30 -1.01 -3.17
N ILE A 59 14.06 -1.22 -2.74
CA ILE A 59 13.72 -2.31 -1.83
C ILE A 59 13.91 -3.66 -2.53
N LEU A 60 13.50 -3.78 -3.78
CA LEU A 60 13.71 -4.99 -4.58
C LEU A 60 15.19 -5.35 -4.71
N ASP A 61 16.04 -4.35 -4.91
CA ASP A 61 17.46 -4.56 -5.14
C ASP A 61 18.25 -4.82 -3.87
N SER A 62 17.77 -4.38 -2.71
CA SER A 62 18.54 -4.36 -1.47
C SER A 62 18.00 -5.26 -0.36
N GLN A 63 16.78 -5.77 -0.47
CA GLN A 63 16.14 -6.50 0.62
C GLN A 63 15.70 -7.90 0.18
N PRO A 64 15.62 -8.86 1.13
CA PRO A 64 15.09 -10.17 0.81
C PRO A 64 13.60 -10.12 0.47
N TYR A 65 13.13 -11.15 -0.20
CA TYR A 65 11.75 -11.22 -0.70
C TYR A 65 10.70 -10.95 0.38
N GLU A 66 10.90 -11.47 1.57
CA GLU A 66 9.95 -11.29 2.67
C GLU A 66 9.77 -9.82 3.07
N ILE A 67 10.81 -9.00 2.95
CA ILE A 67 10.71 -7.56 3.20
C ILE A 67 10.03 -6.85 2.03
N VAL A 68 10.32 -7.27 0.81
CA VAL A 68 9.62 -6.75 -0.39
C VAL A 68 8.13 -7.04 -0.29
N TRP A 69 7.78 -8.27 0.09
CA TRP A 69 6.38 -8.68 0.27
C TRP A 69 5.70 -7.83 1.35
N ALA A 70 6.37 -7.69 2.49
CA ALA A 70 5.83 -6.94 3.63
C ALA A 70 5.64 -5.46 3.29
N TYR A 71 6.59 -4.86 2.59
CA TYR A 71 6.48 -3.47 2.15
C TYR A 71 5.29 -3.29 1.19
N THR A 72 5.18 -4.16 0.19
CA THR A 72 4.10 -4.11 -0.78
C THR A 72 2.74 -4.28 -0.09
N TYR A 73 2.64 -5.27 0.80
CA TYR A 73 1.43 -5.49 1.58
C TYR A 73 1.06 -4.25 2.40
N HIS A 74 2.03 -3.67 3.09
CA HIS A 74 1.80 -2.50 3.94
C HIS A 74 1.26 -1.30 3.14
N ILE A 75 1.89 -0.98 2.02
CA ILE A 75 1.46 0.15 1.19
C ILE A 75 0.07 -0.13 0.62
N LEU A 76 -0.16 -1.32 0.06
CA LEU A 76 -1.46 -1.67 -0.51
C LEU A 76 -2.56 -1.68 0.55
N LEU A 77 -2.29 -2.19 1.75
CA LEU A 77 -3.27 -2.18 2.83
C LEU A 77 -3.64 -0.75 3.22
N HIS A 78 -2.64 0.11 3.38
CA HIS A 78 -2.85 1.51 3.73
C HIS A 78 -3.77 2.21 2.71
N GLU A 79 -3.43 2.08 1.42
CA GLU A 79 -4.22 2.72 0.37
C GLU A 79 -5.60 2.07 0.20
N TYR A 80 -5.69 0.76 0.43
CA TYR A 80 -6.98 0.07 0.38
C TYR A 80 -7.93 0.59 1.48
N ILE A 81 -7.41 0.81 2.68
CA ILE A 81 -8.22 1.37 3.78
C ILE A 81 -8.75 2.76 3.41
N HIS A 82 -7.91 3.60 2.78
CA HIS A 82 -8.38 4.86 2.23
C HIS A 82 -9.53 4.64 1.23
N SER A 83 -9.42 3.64 0.38
CA SER A 83 -10.44 3.34 -0.62
C SER A 83 -11.78 2.93 -0.01
N LEU A 84 -11.77 2.43 1.21
CA LEU A 84 -12.98 2.08 1.95
C LEU A 84 -13.67 3.29 2.58
N GLY A 85 -13.10 4.48 2.43
CA GLY A 85 -13.69 5.72 2.92
C GLY A 85 -13.02 6.29 4.17
N VAL A 86 -11.94 5.69 4.65
CA VAL A 86 -11.17 6.22 5.77
C VAL A 86 -10.20 7.26 5.23
N ILE A 87 -10.60 8.53 5.25
CA ILE A 87 -9.85 9.62 4.62
C ILE A 87 -8.77 10.18 5.54
N ASP A 88 -9.06 10.25 6.85
CA ASP A 88 -8.12 10.76 7.83
C ASP A 88 -6.85 9.89 7.87
N GLU A 89 -5.69 10.52 7.68
CA GLU A 89 -4.41 9.81 7.58
C GLU A 89 -4.03 9.14 8.90
N ARG A 90 -4.26 9.81 10.01
CA ARG A 90 -3.93 9.24 11.34
C ARG A 90 -4.81 8.02 11.63
N GLN A 91 -6.09 8.11 11.32
CA GLN A 91 -7.02 7.00 11.51
C GLN A 91 -6.65 5.83 10.60
N CYS A 92 -6.30 6.11 9.35
CA CYS A 92 -5.87 5.09 8.39
C CYS A 92 -4.64 4.34 8.91
N ARG A 93 -3.64 5.06 9.41
CA ARG A 93 -2.43 4.44 9.96
C ARG A 93 -2.73 3.59 11.19
N ALA A 94 -3.62 4.04 12.05
CA ALA A 94 -4.02 3.28 13.24
C ALA A 94 -4.74 1.98 12.85
N ILE A 95 -5.62 2.03 11.86
CA ILE A 95 -6.34 0.85 11.36
C ILE A 95 -5.37 -0.11 10.68
N THR A 96 -4.44 0.40 9.89
CA THR A 96 -3.41 -0.42 9.24
C THR A 96 -2.60 -1.20 10.27
N LEU A 97 -2.16 -0.55 11.33
CA LEU A 97 -1.43 -1.21 12.41
C LEU A 97 -2.29 -2.26 13.10
N SER A 98 -3.53 -1.91 13.42
CA SER A 98 -4.45 -2.83 14.10
C SER A 98 -4.69 -4.10 13.29
N ILE A 99 -4.95 -3.98 11.99
CA ILE A 99 -5.13 -5.13 11.11
C ILE A 99 -3.86 -5.97 11.06
N SER A 100 -2.71 -5.32 10.89
CA SER A 100 -1.43 -6.01 10.83
C SER A 100 -1.17 -6.84 12.09
N GLU A 101 -1.41 -6.27 13.25
CA GLU A 101 -1.21 -6.97 14.52
C GLU A 101 -2.17 -8.15 14.69
N LYS A 102 -3.42 -8.01 14.25
CA LYS A 102 -4.41 -9.07 14.39
C LYS A 102 -4.20 -10.22 13.41
N ILE A 103 -3.69 -9.93 12.23
CA ILE A 103 -3.49 -10.93 11.18
C ILE A 103 -2.15 -11.67 11.37
N PHE A 104 -1.05 -10.95 11.59
CA PHE A 104 0.29 -11.54 11.64
C PHE A 104 0.72 -11.94 13.05
N ARG A 105 0.18 -11.31 14.08
CA ARG A 105 0.29 -11.67 15.50
C ARG A 105 1.67 -11.55 16.14
N GLU A 106 2.74 -11.92 15.44
CA GLU A 106 4.09 -11.88 16.00
C GLU A 106 4.64 -10.45 15.90
N ALA A 107 5.06 -9.88 17.04
CA ALA A 107 5.50 -8.50 17.12
C ALA A 107 6.69 -8.18 16.20
N ASP A 108 7.49 -9.17 15.86
CA ASP A 108 8.64 -9.02 14.95
C ASP A 108 8.32 -9.30 13.49
N HIS A 109 7.05 -9.55 13.16
CA HIS A 109 6.66 -9.73 11.76
C HIS A 109 6.93 -8.46 10.97
N PRO A 110 7.57 -8.54 9.79
CA PRO A 110 7.94 -7.36 9.02
C PRO A 110 6.79 -6.39 8.74
N VAL A 111 5.59 -6.89 8.47
CA VAL A 111 4.41 -6.04 8.24
C VAL A 111 4.10 -5.20 9.47
N ILE A 112 4.16 -5.80 10.66
CA ILE A 112 3.90 -5.08 11.92
C ILE A 112 4.99 -4.04 12.17
N ILE A 113 6.25 -4.41 11.95
CA ILE A 113 7.36 -3.47 12.13
C ILE A 113 7.22 -2.28 11.20
N LEU A 114 6.87 -2.50 9.93
CA LEU A 114 6.64 -1.41 8.98
C LEU A 114 5.52 -0.48 9.42
N ALA A 115 4.41 -1.05 9.89
CA ALA A 115 3.27 -0.25 10.32
C ALA A 115 3.57 0.54 11.59
N LYS A 116 4.39 0.00 12.48
CA LYS A 116 4.67 0.59 13.79
C LYS A 116 5.89 1.50 13.79
N ASN A 117 6.98 1.07 13.16
CA ASN A 117 8.28 1.74 13.23
C ASN A 117 8.77 2.31 11.90
N GLY A 118 8.13 1.93 10.78
CA GLY A 118 8.49 2.42 9.46
C GLY A 118 9.62 1.65 8.79
N ILE A 119 9.90 2.04 7.56
CA ILE A 119 10.89 1.38 6.69
C ILE A 119 12.33 1.55 7.21
N GLY A 120 12.59 2.57 8.02
CA GLY A 120 13.93 2.85 8.55
C GLY A 120 14.51 1.72 9.39
N THR A 121 13.67 0.81 9.90
CA THR A 121 14.14 -0.39 10.61
C THR A 121 14.93 -1.32 9.68
N PHE A 122 14.54 -1.39 8.41
CA PHE A 122 15.15 -2.28 7.42
C PHE A 122 16.19 -1.55 6.56
N ILE A 123 15.92 -0.29 6.23
CA ILE A 123 16.82 0.54 5.44
C ILE A 123 16.99 1.86 6.20
N PRO A 124 18.11 2.00 6.95
CA PRO A 124 18.34 3.21 7.74
C PRO A 124 18.28 4.48 6.88
N ASN A 125 17.79 5.55 7.47
CA ASN A 125 17.67 6.87 6.86
C ASN A 125 16.58 6.99 5.79
N LEU A 126 15.78 5.95 5.57
CA LEU A 126 14.60 6.04 4.70
C LEU A 126 13.33 6.23 5.53
N ARG A 127 12.37 6.97 4.96
CA ARG A 127 11.11 7.29 5.62
C ARG A 127 9.97 7.35 4.61
N ILE A 128 8.86 6.70 4.94
CA ILE A 128 7.63 6.76 4.13
C ILE A 128 6.86 8.03 4.51
N VAL A 129 6.47 8.81 3.51
CA VAL A 129 5.59 9.97 3.66
C VAL A 129 4.22 9.60 3.13
N TYR A 130 3.18 9.80 3.92
CA TYR A 130 1.82 9.48 3.55
C TYR A 130 1.09 10.73 3.09
N VAL A 131 0.36 10.63 1.98
CA VAL A 131 -0.32 11.75 1.33
C VAL A 131 -1.83 11.56 1.47
N PRO A 132 -2.56 12.62 1.88
CA PRO A 132 -4.02 12.54 1.98
C PRO A 132 -4.67 12.16 0.65
N PRO A 133 -5.78 11.38 0.67
CA PRO A 133 -6.39 10.87 -0.57
C PRO A 133 -6.98 11.95 -1.49
N GLU A 134 -7.13 13.18 -1.03
CA GLU A 134 -7.65 14.28 -1.84
C GLU A 134 -6.61 14.92 -2.76
N GLN A 135 -5.32 14.66 -2.53
CA GLN A 135 -4.25 15.27 -3.32
C GLN A 135 -3.90 14.40 -4.52
N GLN A 136 -4.10 14.95 -5.72
CA GLN A 136 -3.86 14.22 -6.96
C GLN A 136 -2.60 14.75 -7.65
N PRO A 137 -1.63 13.89 -8.00
CA PRO A 137 -0.49 14.31 -8.80
C PRO A 137 -0.91 14.49 -10.26
N ASP A 138 -0.77 15.71 -10.78
CA ASP A 138 -1.10 16.02 -12.16
C ASP A 138 0.07 15.73 -13.10
N GLY A 139 -0.25 15.20 -14.29
CA GLY A 139 0.71 15.06 -15.37
C GLY A 139 1.77 13.98 -15.18
N ILE A 140 1.59 13.06 -14.24
CA ILE A 140 2.53 11.97 -14.00
C ILE A 140 2.11 10.73 -14.80
N PRO A 141 3.02 10.15 -15.63
CA PRO A 141 2.71 8.93 -16.36
C PRO A 141 2.49 7.75 -15.42
N ILE A 142 1.38 7.05 -15.60
CA ILE A 142 1.01 5.90 -14.77
C ILE A 142 1.09 4.63 -15.59
N GLU A 143 1.81 3.62 -15.08
CA GLU A 143 1.85 2.28 -15.66
C GLU A 143 0.88 1.40 -14.90
N TYR A 144 -0.12 0.84 -15.58
CA TYR A 144 -1.12 0.01 -14.94
C TYR A 144 -0.70 -1.45 -14.90
N ILE A 145 -0.99 -2.11 -13.79
CA ILE A 145 -0.75 -3.54 -13.64
C ILE A 145 -2.01 -4.29 -14.04
N PHE A 146 -1.89 -5.06 -15.11
CA PHE A 146 -2.97 -5.89 -15.60
C PHE A 146 -3.30 -7.00 -14.59
N GLY A 147 -4.59 -7.18 -14.32
CA GLY A 147 -5.02 -8.23 -13.41
C GLY A 147 -4.78 -7.95 -11.94
N PHE A 148 -4.48 -6.71 -11.57
CA PHE A 148 -4.21 -6.33 -10.18
C PHE A 148 -5.36 -6.71 -9.25
N ASP A 149 -6.58 -6.32 -9.61
CA ASP A 149 -7.76 -6.71 -8.85
C ASP A 149 -8.51 -7.78 -9.66
N LYS A 150 -8.48 -9.03 -9.17
CA LYS A 150 -9.12 -10.16 -9.84
C LYS A 150 -10.63 -10.00 -9.97
N GLU A 151 -11.24 -9.27 -9.03
CA GLU A 151 -12.68 -9.01 -9.09
C GLU A 151 -13.03 -8.05 -10.22
N SER A 152 -12.17 -7.06 -10.51
CA SER A 152 -12.43 -6.13 -11.60
C SER A 152 -12.29 -6.79 -12.97
N GLN A 153 -11.49 -7.84 -13.11
CA GLN A 153 -11.39 -8.59 -14.37
C GLN A 153 -12.71 -9.22 -14.79
N ASN A 154 -13.53 -9.61 -13.82
CA ASN A 154 -14.82 -10.25 -14.11
C ASN A 154 -15.83 -9.33 -14.79
N TYR A 155 -15.62 -8.03 -14.71
CA TYR A 155 -16.49 -7.04 -15.36
C TYR A 155 -16.17 -6.83 -16.83
N PHE A 156 -15.02 -7.28 -17.29
CA PHE A 156 -14.54 -7.06 -18.65
C PHE A 156 -14.41 -8.33 -19.49
N SER A 157 -14.72 -9.45 -18.87
CA SER A 157 -14.64 -10.75 -19.55
C SER A 157 -15.88 -11.10 -20.38
#